data_e9f01d7d72968d49302c6d2960c3c735
#
_entry.id   e9f01d7d72968d49302c6d2960c3c735
#
_cell.length_a   1.000
_cell.length_b   1.000
_cell.length_c   1.000
_cell.angle_alpha   90.00
_cell.angle_beta   90.00
_cell.angle_gamma   90.00
#
_symmetry.space_group_name_H-M   'P 1'
#
loop_
_entity.id
_entity.type
_entity.pdbx_description
1 polymer ?
#
loop_
_entity_poly.entity_id
_entity_poly.type
_entity_poly.pdbx_seq_one_letter_code
_entity_poly.pdbx_strand_id
1 'polypeptide(L)'
;MRPKGIDLFKVAGIQIAIDYSWIVIFLLVSWSLSAGYFPHEYPGYAWGAYLTVGVVATLLFFASVVTHELAHSLVANRLGQPVRRITLFIFGGMAHLSREPSNATAEMKIAVVGPLTSLALGALFWVCKRIVAGAGLPLLWAAVFKYLAFINVALALFNLLPGFPLDGGRILRGLLWRRSGDLRAPRRVRRIGEPASPSV
;
A
#
# COMPACT_ATOMS: atom_id res chain seq x y z
N MET A 1 19.95 -8.87 -10.70
CA MET A 1 20.39 -7.52 -10.24
C MET A 1 20.09 -7.42 -8.76
N ARG A 2 21.07 -7.08 -7.91
CA ARG A 2 20.79 -6.74 -6.50
C ARG A 2 20.00 -5.43 -6.50
N PRO A 3 18.86 -5.35 -5.80
CA PRO A 3 18.13 -4.08 -5.69
C PRO A 3 19.05 -3.06 -5.04
N LYS A 4 19.22 -1.91 -5.69
CA LYS A 4 20.00 -0.77 -5.19
C LYS A 4 19.18 -0.12 -4.06
N GLY A 5 19.41 -0.51 -2.80
CA GLY A 5 18.66 0.04 -1.69
C GLY A 5 19.30 -0.29 -0.34
N ILE A 6 18.86 0.41 0.69
CA ILE A 6 19.32 0.28 2.07
C ILE A 6 18.39 -0.67 2.81
N ASP A 7 18.96 -1.72 3.41
CA ASP A 7 18.21 -2.62 4.29
C ASP A 7 18.02 -1.95 5.65
N LEU A 8 16.75 -1.86 6.10
CA LEU A 8 16.42 -1.22 7.37
C LEU A 8 16.38 -2.25 8.51
N PHE A 9 15.33 -3.05 8.53
CA PHE A 9 15.06 -4.02 9.60
C PHE A 9 14.26 -5.21 9.06
N LYS A 10 14.11 -6.25 9.91
CA LYS A 10 13.27 -7.42 9.58
C LYS A 10 12.04 -7.47 10.48
N VAL A 11 10.88 -7.78 9.89
CA VAL A 11 9.62 -8.02 10.58
C VAL A 11 9.07 -9.37 10.15
N ALA A 12 8.83 -10.26 11.09
CA ALA A 12 8.30 -11.61 10.82
C ALA A 12 9.07 -12.37 9.72
N GLY A 13 10.40 -12.22 9.68
CA GLY A 13 11.27 -12.85 8.68
C GLY A 13 11.35 -12.14 7.32
N ILE A 14 10.58 -11.04 7.13
CA ILE A 14 10.55 -10.25 5.90
C ILE A 14 11.48 -9.05 6.05
N GLN A 15 12.45 -8.91 5.14
CA GLN A 15 13.36 -7.76 5.09
C GLN A 15 12.63 -6.54 4.57
N ILE A 16 12.63 -5.44 5.32
CA ILE A 16 12.17 -4.12 4.87
C ILE A 16 13.39 -3.34 4.37
N ALA A 17 13.27 -2.79 3.18
CA ALA A 17 14.32 -2.00 2.54
C ALA A 17 13.73 -0.75 1.88
N ILE A 18 14.58 0.25 1.67
CA ILE A 18 14.25 1.46 0.90
C ILE A 18 15.17 1.56 -0.32
N ASP A 19 14.60 1.91 -1.45
CA ASP A 19 15.34 2.32 -2.64
C ASP A 19 15.74 3.80 -2.53
N TYR A 20 16.82 4.23 -3.18
CA TYR A 20 17.23 5.64 -3.14
C TYR A 20 16.16 6.61 -3.68
N SER A 21 15.32 6.15 -4.61
CA SER A 21 14.20 6.94 -5.12
C SER A 21 13.15 7.29 -4.05
N TRP A 22 13.07 6.49 -2.96
CA TRP A 22 12.19 6.77 -1.82
C TRP A 22 12.56 8.09 -1.12
N ILE A 23 13.85 8.45 -1.05
CA ILE A 23 14.29 9.69 -0.42
C ILE A 23 13.65 10.90 -1.13
N VAL A 24 13.58 10.85 -2.46
CA VAL A 24 12.99 11.92 -3.26
C VAL A 24 11.51 12.12 -2.92
N ILE A 25 10.73 11.04 -2.91
CA ILE A 25 9.29 11.15 -2.59
C ILE A 25 9.07 11.52 -1.12
N PHE A 26 9.91 11.02 -0.20
CA PHE A 26 9.86 11.40 1.21
C PHE A 26 10.06 12.92 1.39
N LEU A 27 11.07 13.49 0.77
CA LEU A 27 11.34 14.94 0.84
C LEU A 27 10.22 15.75 0.19
N LEU A 28 9.71 15.30 -0.95
CA LEU A 28 8.63 15.96 -1.68
C LEU A 28 7.34 15.98 -0.84
N VAL A 29 6.93 14.84 -0.27
CA VAL A 29 5.73 14.76 0.57
C VAL A 29 5.92 15.57 1.85
N SER A 30 7.08 15.45 2.52
CA SER A 30 7.37 16.24 3.72
C SER A 30 7.29 17.74 3.46
N TRP A 31 7.87 18.20 2.35
CA TRP A 31 7.82 19.60 1.93
C TRP A 31 6.38 20.03 1.61
N SER A 32 5.64 19.26 0.81
CA SER A 32 4.26 19.54 0.45
C SER A 32 3.35 19.67 1.66
N LEU A 33 3.53 18.83 2.67
CA LEU A 33 2.78 18.91 3.91
C LEU A 33 3.19 20.12 4.77
N SER A 34 4.50 20.36 4.89
CA SER A 34 5.03 21.42 5.76
C SER A 34 4.82 22.83 5.18
N ALA A 35 4.98 23.00 3.86
CA ALA A 35 4.89 24.30 3.20
C ALA A 35 3.52 24.56 2.57
N GLY A 36 2.73 23.53 2.30
CA GLY A 36 1.43 23.61 1.66
C GLY A 36 0.28 23.28 2.61
N TYR A 37 0.03 21.99 2.82
CA TYR A 37 -1.19 21.52 3.48
C TYR A 37 -1.37 22.07 4.90
N PHE A 38 -0.42 21.90 5.81
CA PHE A 38 -0.59 22.34 7.20
C PHE A 38 -0.69 23.85 7.37
N PRO A 39 0.13 24.70 6.72
CA PRO A 39 -0.03 26.14 6.83
C PRO A 39 -1.34 26.66 6.24
N HIS A 40 -1.82 26.05 5.15
CA HIS A 40 -3.08 26.44 4.52
C HIS A 40 -4.30 26.09 5.39
N GLU A 41 -4.36 24.86 5.91
CA GLU A 41 -5.49 24.38 6.72
C GLU A 41 -5.46 24.85 8.17
N TYR A 42 -4.29 25.16 8.72
CA TYR A 42 -4.06 25.50 10.12
C TYR A 42 -3.06 26.65 10.24
N PRO A 43 -3.43 27.89 9.85
CA PRO A 43 -2.51 29.02 9.87
C PRO A 43 -2.13 29.45 11.29
N GLY A 44 -1.02 30.22 11.42
CA GLY A 44 -0.62 30.90 12.66
C GLY A 44 0.41 30.17 13.52
N TYR A 45 0.98 29.07 13.06
CA TYR A 45 2.07 28.39 13.75
C TYR A 45 3.44 28.77 13.18
N ALA A 46 4.49 28.61 13.99
CA ALA A 46 5.86 28.80 13.53
C ALA A 46 6.26 27.74 12.48
N TRP A 47 7.14 28.12 11.55
CA TRP A 47 7.65 27.21 10.51
C TRP A 47 8.18 25.88 11.04
N GLY A 48 8.93 25.92 12.16
CA GLY A 48 9.46 24.70 12.80
C GLY A 48 8.37 23.73 13.23
N ALA A 49 7.20 24.21 13.67
CA ALA A 49 6.06 23.35 14.00
C ALA A 49 5.49 22.66 12.76
N TYR A 50 5.32 23.40 11.66
CA TYR A 50 4.86 22.81 10.38
C TYR A 50 5.86 21.78 9.85
N LEU A 51 7.16 22.09 9.90
CA LEU A 51 8.19 21.14 9.47
C LEU A 51 8.15 19.85 10.30
N THR A 52 8.02 19.97 11.63
CA THR A 52 7.94 18.83 12.54
C THR A 52 6.73 17.95 12.21
N VAL A 53 5.53 18.52 12.13
CA VAL A 53 4.32 17.73 11.87
C VAL A 53 4.29 17.18 10.43
N GLY A 54 4.86 17.90 9.46
CA GLY A 54 4.97 17.44 8.08
C GLY A 54 5.88 16.23 7.95
N VAL A 55 7.06 16.26 8.58
CA VAL A 55 8.00 15.12 8.60
C VAL A 55 7.40 13.93 9.35
N VAL A 56 6.79 14.15 10.53
CA VAL A 56 6.15 13.07 11.31
C VAL A 56 4.98 12.47 10.53
N ALA A 57 4.13 13.27 9.92
CA ALA A 57 3.01 12.78 9.10
C ALA A 57 3.52 11.94 7.93
N THR A 58 4.60 12.37 7.27
CA THR A 58 5.22 11.63 6.16
C THR A 58 5.79 10.28 6.62
N LEU A 59 6.51 10.26 7.75
CA LEU A 59 7.04 9.01 8.32
C LEU A 59 5.92 8.02 8.66
N LEU A 60 4.85 8.49 9.31
CA LEU A 60 3.70 7.66 9.68
C LEU A 60 2.91 7.20 8.44
N PHE A 61 2.84 8.02 7.40
CA PHE A 61 2.25 7.61 6.12
C PHE A 61 3.04 6.47 5.49
N PHE A 62 4.37 6.58 5.39
CA PHE A 62 5.19 5.48 4.86
C PHE A 62 5.18 4.23 5.76
N ALA A 63 5.09 4.40 7.08
CA ALA A 63 4.86 3.28 7.99
C ALA A 63 3.51 2.58 7.70
N SER A 64 2.47 3.35 7.36
CA SER A 64 1.18 2.79 6.92
C SER A 64 1.31 2.02 5.61
N VAL A 65 2.05 2.52 4.63
CA VAL A 65 2.34 1.82 3.37
C VAL A 65 3.09 0.51 3.63
N VAL A 66 4.13 0.54 4.49
CA VAL A 66 4.84 -0.69 4.88
C VAL A 66 3.89 -1.69 5.55
N THR A 67 3.01 -1.24 6.43
CA THR A 67 2.05 -2.10 7.14
C THR A 67 1.05 -2.72 6.17
N HIS A 68 0.58 -1.97 5.17
CA HIS A 68 -0.25 -2.47 4.07
C HIS A 68 0.45 -3.60 3.30
N GLU A 69 1.69 -3.38 2.84
CA GLU A 69 2.49 -4.38 2.10
C GLU A 69 2.86 -5.59 2.97
N LEU A 70 3.13 -5.34 4.25
CA LEU A 70 3.43 -6.40 5.21
C LEU A 70 2.20 -7.31 5.42
N ALA A 71 0.99 -6.75 5.45
CA ALA A 71 -0.24 -7.54 5.57
C ALA A 71 -0.40 -8.50 4.38
N HIS A 72 -0.20 -8.03 3.13
CA HIS A 72 -0.15 -8.89 1.95
C HIS A 72 0.89 -10.00 2.09
N SER A 73 2.10 -9.62 2.49
CA SER A 73 3.25 -10.53 2.60
C SER A 73 3.05 -11.61 3.66
N LEU A 74 2.47 -11.25 4.80
CA LEU A 74 2.17 -12.20 5.89
C LEU A 74 1.11 -13.22 5.47
N VAL A 75 0.05 -12.78 4.79
CA VAL A 75 -0.98 -13.70 4.27
C VAL A 75 -0.41 -14.57 3.15
N ALA A 76 0.41 -14.01 2.25
CA ALA A 76 1.09 -14.78 1.21
C ALA A 76 1.98 -15.89 1.81
N ASN A 77 2.79 -15.55 2.82
CA ASN A 77 3.64 -16.52 3.52
C ASN A 77 2.82 -17.66 4.16
N ARG A 78 1.69 -17.34 4.80
CA ARG A 78 0.77 -18.36 5.39
C ARG A 78 0.12 -19.25 4.33
N LEU A 79 -0.01 -18.76 3.10
CA LEU A 79 -0.58 -19.52 1.97
C LEU A 79 0.50 -20.21 1.12
N GLY A 80 1.74 -20.34 1.62
CA GLY A 80 2.82 -21.04 0.95
C GLY A 80 3.47 -20.27 -0.20
N GLN A 81 3.32 -18.95 -0.24
CA GLN A 81 3.92 -18.05 -1.23
C GLN A 81 4.97 -17.17 -0.54
N PRO A 82 6.22 -17.61 -0.41
CA PRO A 82 7.21 -16.95 0.41
C PRO A 82 7.57 -15.57 -0.15
N VAL A 83 7.33 -14.53 0.66
CA VAL A 83 7.82 -13.17 0.49
C VAL A 83 8.97 -12.95 1.46
N ARG A 84 10.14 -12.62 0.95
CA ARG A 84 11.35 -12.43 1.76
C ARG A 84 11.76 -10.98 1.93
N ARG A 85 11.24 -10.09 1.06
CA ARG A 85 11.65 -8.69 1.02
C ARG A 85 10.52 -7.80 0.54
N ILE A 86 10.36 -6.66 1.19
CA ILE A 86 9.55 -5.52 0.75
C ILE A 86 10.51 -4.36 0.53
N THR A 87 10.46 -3.73 -0.64
CA THR A 87 11.28 -2.56 -0.95
C THR A 87 10.35 -1.37 -1.20
N LEU A 88 10.55 -0.29 -0.46
CA LEU A 88 9.89 0.99 -0.71
C LEU A 88 10.64 1.75 -1.80
N PHE A 89 9.90 2.31 -2.74
CA PHE A 89 10.42 3.14 -3.83
C PHE A 89 9.44 4.30 -4.12
N ILE A 90 9.73 5.13 -5.10
CA ILE A 90 8.97 6.35 -5.37
C ILE A 90 7.46 6.14 -5.56
N PHE A 91 7.02 5.00 -6.11
CA PHE A 91 5.61 4.70 -6.36
C PHE A 91 4.93 3.85 -5.27
N GLY A 92 5.59 3.60 -4.13
CA GLY A 92 5.03 2.80 -3.03
C GLY A 92 5.91 1.63 -2.61
N GLY A 93 5.30 0.55 -2.13
CA GLY A 93 5.96 -0.69 -1.75
C GLY A 93 5.95 -1.73 -2.87
N MET A 94 7.00 -2.53 -2.99
CA MET A 94 7.06 -3.68 -3.88
C MET A 94 7.47 -4.91 -3.08
N ALA A 95 6.55 -5.86 -2.96
CA ALA A 95 6.84 -7.18 -2.40
C ALA A 95 7.37 -8.12 -3.50
N HIS A 96 8.54 -8.72 -3.27
CA HIS A 96 9.09 -9.71 -4.19
C HIS A 96 8.46 -11.08 -3.90
N LEU A 97 7.38 -11.40 -4.62
CA LEU A 97 6.76 -12.72 -4.60
C LEU A 97 7.64 -13.72 -5.36
N SER A 98 8.03 -14.80 -4.69
CA SER A 98 8.84 -15.86 -5.31
C SER A 98 8.03 -16.81 -6.20
N ARG A 99 6.71 -16.82 -6.09
CA ARG A 99 5.79 -17.68 -6.86
C ARG A 99 4.46 -16.99 -7.09
N GLU A 100 3.80 -17.32 -8.20
CA GLU A 100 2.42 -16.92 -8.46
C GLU A 100 1.43 -17.60 -7.49
N PRO A 101 0.26 -17.00 -7.21
CA PRO A 101 -0.79 -17.59 -6.39
C PRO A 101 -1.19 -18.99 -6.88
N SER A 102 -1.32 -19.94 -5.96
CA SER A 102 -1.66 -21.33 -6.27
C SER A 102 -3.09 -21.53 -6.74
N ASN A 103 -4.00 -20.63 -6.37
CA ASN A 103 -5.42 -20.67 -6.74
C ASN A 103 -6.06 -19.27 -6.58
N ALA A 104 -7.24 -19.11 -7.19
CA ALA A 104 -8.00 -17.86 -7.20
C ALA A 104 -8.35 -17.35 -5.79
N THR A 105 -8.68 -18.26 -4.88
CA THR A 105 -9.04 -17.90 -3.50
C THR A 105 -7.83 -17.36 -2.73
N ALA A 106 -6.65 -17.96 -2.92
CA ALA A 106 -5.42 -17.46 -2.32
C ALA A 106 -5.08 -16.05 -2.84
N GLU A 107 -5.21 -15.82 -4.14
CA GLU A 107 -4.97 -14.51 -4.73
C GLU A 107 -5.89 -13.43 -4.15
N MET A 108 -7.20 -13.70 -4.08
CA MET A 108 -8.17 -12.76 -3.50
C MET A 108 -7.90 -12.48 -2.02
N LYS A 109 -7.58 -13.51 -1.22
CA LYS A 109 -7.24 -13.34 0.20
C LYS A 109 -6.00 -12.47 0.40
N ILE A 110 -4.97 -12.68 -0.41
CA ILE A 110 -3.76 -11.85 -0.37
C ILE A 110 -4.11 -10.42 -0.77
N ALA A 111 -4.85 -10.21 -1.86
CA ALA A 111 -5.13 -8.89 -2.38
C ALA A 111 -6.05 -8.05 -1.46
N VAL A 112 -7.00 -8.65 -0.77
CA VAL A 112 -7.98 -7.89 0.03
C VAL A 112 -7.42 -7.39 1.36
N VAL A 113 -6.39 -8.07 1.90
CA VAL A 113 -5.90 -7.78 3.26
C VAL A 113 -5.18 -6.43 3.37
N GLY A 114 -4.51 -5.97 2.31
CA GLY A 114 -3.87 -4.65 2.30
C GLY A 114 -4.88 -3.51 2.46
N PRO A 115 -5.88 -3.40 1.55
CA PRO A 115 -6.96 -2.42 1.70
C PRO A 115 -7.68 -2.48 3.05
N LEU A 116 -7.97 -3.68 3.58
CA LEU A 116 -8.55 -3.82 4.92
C LEU A 116 -7.63 -3.27 6.02
N THR A 117 -6.33 -3.53 5.91
CA THR A 117 -5.34 -2.99 6.86
C THR A 117 -5.28 -1.47 6.79
N SER A 118 -5.31 -0.88 5.60
CA SER A 118 -5.35 0.58 5.43
C SER A 118 -6.63 1.19 6.00
N LEU A 119 -7.80 0.55 5.83
CA LEU A 119 -9.04 1.01 6.46
C LEU A 119 -8.96 0.94 7.99
N ALA A 120 -8.40 -0.13 8.53
CA ALA A 120 -8.18 -0.27 9.98
C ALA A 120 -7.23 0.81 10.53
N LEU A 121 -6.13 1.11 9.82
CA LEU A 121 -5.22 2.21 10.16
C LEU A 121 -5.93 3.57 10.05
N GLY A 122 -6.76 3.78 9.04
CA GLY A 122 -7.59 4.98 8.91
C GLY A 122 -8.50 5.19 10.13
N ALA A 123 -9.19 4.12 10.56
CA ALA A 123 -10.03 4.13 11.76
C ALA A 123 -9.21 4.39 13.04
N LEU A 124 -8.04 3.73 13.18
CA LEU A 124 -7.12 3.95 14.30
C LEU A 124 -6.68 5.41 14.38
N PHE A 125 -6.23 6.00 13.29
CA PHE A 125 -5.81 7.39 13.26
C PHE A 125 -6.98 8.36 13.53
N TRP A 126 -8.19 8.01 13.10
CA TRP A 126 -9.38 8.78 13.46
C TRP A 126 -9.63 8.78 14.97
N VAL A 127 -9.48 7.62 15.64
CA VAL A 127 -9.57 7.51 17.11
C VAL A 127 -8.46 8.32 17.77
N CYS A 128 -7.21 8.21 17.31
CA CYS A 128 -6.09 9.01 17.82
C CYS A 128 -6.37 10.53 17.72
N LYS A 129 -6.91 10.98 16.57
CA LYS A 129 -7.35 12.38 16.41
C LYS A 129 -8.36 12.78 17.50
N ARG A 130 -9.34 11.94 17.79
CA ARG A 130 -10.37 12.22 18.82
C ARG A 130 -9.76 12.32 20.21
N ILE A 131 -8.85 11.42 20.54
CA ILE A 131 -8.13 11.42 21.84
C ILE A 131 -7.28 12.67 21.98
N VAL A 132 -6.47 13.01 20.97
CA VAL A 132 -5.58 14.18 21.00
C VAL A 132 -6.38 15.48 21.15
N ALA A 133 -7.48 15.62 20.41
CA ALA A 133 -8.38 16.78 20.48
C ALA A 133 -9.08 16.87 21.86
N GLY A 134 -9.51 15.74 22.42
CA GLY A 134 -10.16 15.70 23.75
C GLY A 134 -9.18 15.94 24.91
N ALA A 135 -7.90 15.64 24.74
CA ALA A 135 -6.85 15.87 25.72
C ALA A 135 -6.33 17.32 25.76
N GLY A 136 -6.86 18.23 24.91
CA GLY A 136 -6.40 19.62 24.85
C GLY A 136 -4.99 19.80 24.29
N LEU A 137 -4.45 18.80 23.59
CA LEU A 137 -3.14 18.89 22.95
C LEU A 137 -3.17 19.84 21.74
N PRO A 138 -2.00 20.38 21.30
CA PRO A 138 -1.94 21.31 20.18
C PRO A 138 -2.68 20.78 18.93
N LEU A 139 -3.50 21.63 18.32
CA LEU A 139 -4.38 21.30 17.19
C LEU A 139 -3.62 20.66 16.01
N LEU A 140 -2.36 21.05 15.78
CA LEU A 140 -1.52 20.47 14.73
C LEU A 140 -1.34 18.95 14.86
N TRP A 141 -1.27 18.40 16.07
CA TRP A 141 -1.20 16.93 16.24
C TRP A 141 -2.51 16.23 15.87
N ALA A 142 -3.64 16.84 16.23
CA ALA A 142 -4.94 16.34 15.76
C ALA A 142 -5.06 16.43 14.23
N ALA A 143 -4.46 17.46 13.61
CA ALA A 143 -4.39 17.62 12.16
C ALA A 143 -3.55 16.52 11.49
N VAL A 144 -2.41 16.12 12.08
CA VAL A 144 -1.62 14.97 11.60
C VAL A 144 -2.46 13.71 11.55
N PHE A 145 -3.17 13.38 12.62
CA PHE A 145 -3.99 12.17 12.66
C PHE A 145 -5.21 12.27 11.73
N LYS A 146 -5.80 13.46 11.55
CA LYS A 146 -6.86 13.70 10.55
C LYS A 146 -6.35 13.39 9.14
N TYR A 147 -5.17 13.92 8.79
CA TYR A 147 -4.52 13.65 7.51
C TYR A 147 -4.25 12.17 7.31
N LEU A 148 -3.65 11.50 8.31
CA LEU A 148 -3.33 10.08 8.25
C LEU A 148 -4.58 9.19 8.13
N ALA A 149 -5.65 9.53 8.81
CA ALA A 149 -6.94 8.84 8.66
C ALA A 149 -7.46 8.96 7.22
N PHE A 150 -7.47 10.17 6.67
CA PHE A 150 -7.91 10.44 5.30
C PHE A 150 -7.05 9.70 4.27
N ILE A 151 -5.72 9.83 4.34
CA ILE A 151 -4.83 9.25 3.33
C ILE A 151 -4.82 7.71 3.36
N ASN A 152 -5.02 7.08 4.52
CA ASN A 152 -5.14 5.62 4.61
C ASN A 152 -6.46 5.11 4.00
N VAL A 153 -7.57 5.84 4.18
CA VAL A 153 -8.83 5.54 3.48
C VAL A 153 -8.66 5.72 1.97
N ALA A 154 -8.04 6.82 1.54
CA ALA A 154 -7.75 7.06 0.13
C ALA A 154 -6.84 5.97 -0.47
N LEU A 155 -5.81 5.53 0.27
CA LEU A 155 -4.93 4.42 -0.13
C LEU A 155 -5.71 3.11 -0.32
N ALA A 156 -6.62 2.80 0.60
CA ALA A 156 -7.47 1.61 0.49
C ALA A 156 -8.37 1.68 -0.74
N LEU A 157 -9.08 2.80 -0.94
CA LEU A 157 -9.98 2.99 -2.08
C LEU A 157 -9.24 2.97 -3.40
N PHE A 158 -8.08 3.65 -3.48
CA PHE A 158 -7.24 3.65 -4.68
C PHE A 158 -6.77 2.23 -5.03
N ASN A 159 -6.30 1.47 -4.04
CA ASN A 159 -5.87 0.08 -4.26
C ASN A 159 -7.02 -0.86 -4.62
N LEU A 160 -8.28 -0.54 -4.31
CA LEU A 160 -9.45 -1.32 -4.73
C LEU A 160 -9.93 -1.03 -6.15
N LEU A 161 -9.36 -0.04 -6.86
CA LEU A 161 -9.68 0.19 -8.27
C LEU A 161 -9.36 -1.05 -9.11
N PRO A 162 -10.25 -1.44 -10.06
CA PRO A 162 -10.11 -2.66 -10.85
C PRO A 162 -9.08 -2.51 -11.98
N GLY A 163 -7.80 -2.30 -11.62
CA GLY A 163 -6.70 -2.07 -12.56
C GLY A 163 -5.39 -2.68 -12.07
N PHE A 164 -4.53 -3.16 -12.99
CA PHE A 164 -3.16 -3.56 -12.64
C PHE A 164 -2.25 -2.32 -12.60
N PRO A 165 -1.34 -2.24 -11.62
CA PRO A 165 -0.91 -3.27 -10.66
C PRO A 165 -1.62 -3.24 -9.29
N LEU A 166 -2.81 -2.65 -9.18
CA LEU A 166 -3.54 -2.45 -7.93
C LEU A 166 -4.17 -3.75 -7.39
N ASP A 167 -4.48 -3.78 -6.09
CA ASP A 167 -5.10 -4.93 -5.43
C ASP A 167 -6.49 -5.27 -6.00
N GLY A 168 -7.28 -4.25 -6.37
CA GLY A 168 -8.57 -4.43 -7.02
C GLY A 168 -8.46 -5.17 -8.35
N GLY A 169 -7.40 -4.95 -9.12
CA GLY A 169 -7.10 -5.71 -10.33
C GLY A 169 -6.81 -7.18 -10.03
N ARG A 170 -6.10 -7.47 -8.92
CA ARG A 170 -5.82 -8.83 -8.47
C ARG A 170 -7.09 -9.52 -7.95
N ILE A 171 -7.95 -8.79 -7.23
CA ILE A 171 -9.26 -9.29 -6.79
C ILE A 171 -10.12 -9.63 -8.00
N LEU A 172 -10.21 -8.74 -8.98
CA LEU A 172 -10.95 -8.97 -10.22
C LEU A 172 -10.41 -10.19 -10.98
N ARG A 173 -9.09 -10.31 -11.13
CA ARG A 173 -8.44 -11.49 -11.73
C ARG A 173 -8.82 -12.77 -11.01
N GLY A 174 -8.77 -12.78 -9.68
CA GLY A 174 -9.17 -13.93 -8.86
C GLY A 174 -10.65 -14.32 -9.03
N LEU A 175 -11.54 -13.34 -9.12
CA LEU A 175 -12.96 -13.58 -9.39
C LEU A 175 -13.20 -14.20 -10.78
N LEU A 176 -12.55 -13.66 -11.80
CA LEU A 176 -12.63 -14.19 -13.16
C LEU A 176 -12.05 -15.61 -13.24
N TRP A 177 -10.90 -15.83 -12.62
CA TRP A 177 -10.29 -17.17 -12.54
C TRP A 177 -11.20 -18.19 -11.86
N ARG A 178 -11.85 -17.80 -10.75
CA ARG A 178 -12.79 -18.69 -10.04
C ARG A 178 -14.00 -19.07 -10.92
N ARG A 179 -14.45 -18.18 -11.83
CA ARG A 179 -15.58 -18.44 -12.74
C ARG A 179 -15.19 -19.27 -13.96
N SER A 180 -14.00 -19.03 -14.52
CA SER A 180 -13.55 -19.68 -15.77
C SER A 180 -12.81 -20.99 -15.58
N GLY A 181 -12.33 -21.28 -14.35
CA GLY A 181 -11.49 -22.45 -14.05
C GLY A 181 -10.06 -22.38 -14.62
N ASP A 182 -9.71 -21.33 -15.38
CA ASP A 182 -8.42 -21.18 -16.04
C ASP A 182 -7.80 -19.79 -15.78
N LEU A 183 -6.53 -19.76 -15.33
CA LEU A 183 -5.71 -18.56 -15.19
C LEU A 183 -5.48 -17.81 -16.52
N ARG A 184 -5.56 -18.50 -17.65
CA ARG A 184 -5.26 -17.97 -18.97
C ARG A 184 -6.48 -17.41 -19.70
N ALA A 185 -7.68 -17.52 -19.13
CA ALA A 185 -8.93 -17.09 -19.74
C ALA A 185 -8.95 -15.62 -20.24
N PRO A 186 -8.31 -14.62 -19.59
CA PRO A 186 -8.24 -13.26 -20.13
C PRO A 186 -7.37 -13.10 -21.38
N ARG A 187 -6.49 -14.06 -21.71
CA ARG A 187 -5.58 -13.96 -22.87
C ARG A 187 -6.12 -14.61 -24.15
N ARG A 188 -7.23 -15.32 -24.09
CA ARG A 188 -7.91 -15.76 -25.32
C ARG A 188 -8.80 -14.65 -25.89
N VAL A 189 -8.21 -13.63 -26.46
CA VAL A 189 -8.78 -13.06 -27.68
C VAL A 189 -8.68 -14.19 -28.69
N ARG A 190 -9.80 -14.90 -28.87
CA ARG A 190 -9.99 -15.93 -29.89
C ARG A 190 -9.57 -15.28 -31.21
N ARG A 191 -8.45 -15.70 -31.79
CA ARG A 191 -8.16 -15.39 -33.20
C ARG A 191 -9.28 -16.01 -33.99
N ILE A 192 -10.19 -15.16 -34.45
CA ILE A 192 -11.22 -15.55 -35.42
C ILE A 192 -10.43 -15.96 -36.66
N GLY A 193 -10.37 -17.27 -36.95
CA GLY A 193 -9.77 -17.76 -38.18
C GLY A 193 -8.78 -18.93 -38.08
N GLU A 194 -8.54 -19.57 -36.95
CA GLU A 194 -7.75 -20.81 -36.95
C GLU A 194 -8.65 -22.03 -37.12
N PRO A 195 -8.46 -22.82 -38.20
CA PRO A 195 -9.20 -24.08 -38.39
C PRO A 195 -8.75 -25.13 -37.35
N ALA A 196 -9.71 -25.90 -36.85
CA ALA A 196 -9.47 -27.03 -35.95
C ALA A 196 -8.51 -28.03 -36.62
N SER A 197 -7.37 -28.30 -35.97
CA SER A 197 -6.47 -29.39 -36.36
C SER A 197 -7.19 -30.74 -36.14
N PRO A 198 -7.18 -31.65 -37.10
CA PRO A 198 -7.79 -32.97 -36.93
C PRO A 198 -6.98 -33.81 -35.95
N SER A 199 -7.70 -34.46 -35.05
CA SER A 199 -7.16 -35.50 -34.14
C SER A 199 -6.66 -36.69 -34.96
N VAL A 200 -5.39 -37.07 -34.76
CA VAL A 200 -4.83 -38.40 -35.04
C VAL A 200 -4.42 -38.99 -33.70
#